data_3d482b08792f5cd421942b56536fcc63
#
_entry.id   3d482b08792f5cd421942b56536fcc63
#
_cell.length_a   1.000
_cell.length_b   1.000
_cell.length_c   1.000
_cell.angle_alpha   90.00
_cell.angle_beta   90.00
_cell.angle_gamma   90.00
#
_symmetry.space_group_name_H-M   'P 1'
#
loop_
_entity.id
_entity.type
_entity.pdbx_description
1 polymer ?
#
loop_
_entity_poly.entity_id
_entity_poly.type
_entity_poly.pdbx_seq_one_letter_code
_entity_poly.pdbx_strand_id
1 'polypeptide(L)'
;VFLKGDARRGSVAAKGFLLRHRKAVAVCAVALIILIGGVSVVRGLFNPERSAVSFFESYMNQDWAAVYQEIYLPEGAMLDETHFLQLAEEWETPEYLDYQVEQLSRGDEDSLYLDYRFTYSTPGSSAPSQMDVTLVRTGKAALIFDTYQVSMEGLVAENCTVKIPNGATLLLNGEALETESTVEGMRQICQLPQLFAGTYTIGLQHPVYECADIIEYINSGVSFDLMNECTVEASNMQDAAYGDVTGYLSNIFESALSGGTLDRTGVPVASGWESAASDNFRDFQQNCESYVERRGVFQLTNVELDSVYLDTSDGAVDCDFSYECLRQGLEPTDQPSTFSGSAEMTVAFLDGAWQLESFRVSNIY
;
A
#
# COMPACT_ATOMS: atom_id res chain seq x y z
N VAL A 1 -0.67 85.74 14.56
CA VAL A 1 -2.07 86.00 14.18
C VAL A 1 -2.33 85.71 12.71
N PHE A 2 -2.11 84.49 12.26
CA PHE A 2 -2.46 84.07 10.88
C PHE A 2 -2.63 82.53 10.78
N LEU A 3 -3.63 81.94 11.40
CA LEU A 3 -4.02 80.55 11.16
C LEU A 3 -5.46 80.19 11.50
N LYS A 4 -6.38 81.14 11.46
CA LYS A 4 -7.80 80.95 11.76
C LYS A 4 -8.75 81.11 10.55
N GLY A 5 -8.22 81.38 9.35
CA GLY A 5 -9.02 81.70 8.15
C GLY A 5 -9.33 80.52 7.23
N ASP A 6 -8.47 79.46 7.16
CA ASP A 6 -8.58 78.46 6.17
C ASP A 6 -9.52 77.25 6.50
N ALA A 7 -9.72 77.00 7.80
CA ALA A 7 -10.62 75.90 8.20
C ALA A 7 -12.11 76.23 7.95
N ARG A 8 -12.49 77.48 7.86
CA ARG A 8 -13.90 77.91 7.57
C ARG A 8 -14.23 77.81 6.07
N ARG A 9 -13.25 78.10 5.18
CA ARG A 9 -13.49 78.00 3.71
C ARG A 9 -13.68 76.60 3.22
N GLY A 10 -12.95 75.64 3.77
CA GLY A 10 -13.10 74.19 3.43
C GLY A 10 -14.49 73.68 3.84
N SER A 11 -15.01 74.05 4.98
CA SER A 11 -16.32 73.59 5.49
C SER A 11 -17.54 74.09 4.70
N VAL A 12 -17.44 75.32 4.17
CA VAL A 12 -18.52 75.87 3.35
C VAL A 12 -18.55 75.31 1.93
N ALA A 13 -17.39 75.04 1.34
CA ALA A 13 -17.28 74.40 0.05
C ALA A 13 -17.77 72.95 0.11
N ALA A 14 -17.43 72.19 1.17
CA ALA A 14 -17.92 70.82 1.39
C ALA A 14 -19.44 70.77 1.61
N LYS A 15 -20.02 71.69 2.33
CA LYS A 15 -21.48 71.79 2.51
C LYS A 15 -22.20 72.11 1.19
N GLY A 16 -21.64 72.98 0.34
CA GLY A 16 -22.21 73.32 -0.96
C GLY A 16 -22.17 72.14 -1.95
N PHE A 17 -21.09 71.37 -1.95
CA PHE A 17 -20.96 70.21 -2.73
C PHE A 17 -21.93 69.07 -2.31
N LEU A 18 -22.07 68.84 -1.00
CA LEU A 18 -22.99 67.86 -0.41
C LEU A 18 -24.46 68.22 -0.72
N LEU A 19 -24.85 69.50 -0.69
CA LEU A 19 -26.22 69.94 -1.02
C LEU A 19 -26.52 69.78 -2.51
N ARG A 20 -25.57 70.06 -3.39
CA ARG A 20 -25.72 69.97 -4.84
C ARG A 20 -25.80 68.47 -5.37
N HIS A 21 -25.14 67.58 -4.68
CA HIS A 21 -25.11 66.15 -5.01
C HIS A 21 -25.82 65.25 -3.99
N ARG A 22 -26.79 65.79 -3.30
CA ARG A 22 -27.50 65.18 -2.17
C ARG A 22 -28.00 63.77 -2.49
N LYS A 23 -28.52 63.54 -3.72
CA LYS A 23 -28.99 62.22 -4.16
C LYS A 23 -27.83 61.24 -4.40
N ALA A 24 -26.74 61.71 -5.01
CA ALA A 24 -25.55 60.87 -5.25
C ALA A 24 -24.85 60.49 -3.94
N VAL A 25 -24.71 61.44 -2.99
CA VAL A 25 -24.16 61.20 -1.66
C VAL A 25 -25.02 60.19 -0.88
N ALA A 26 -26.37 60.31 -0.95
CA ALA A 26 -27.27 59.36 -0.32
C ALA A 26 -27.14 57.95 -0.93
N VAL A 27 -27.05 57.82 -2.24
CA VAL A 27 -26.83 56.56 -2.92
C VAL A 27 -25.49 55.92 -2.55
N CYS A 28 -24.41 56.73 -2.53
CA CYS A 28 -23.08 56.23 -2.10
C CYS A 28 -23.08 55.81 -0.62
N ALA A 29 -23.77 56.56 0.26
CA ALA A 29 -23.89 56.17 1.66
C ALA A 29 -24.66 54.86 1.86
N VAL A 30 -25.78 54.68 1.15
CA VAL A 30 -26.56 53.44 1.19
C VAL A 30 -25.72 52.26 0.61
N ALA A 31 -25.05 52.49 -0.52
CA ALA A 31 -24.15 51.47 -1.10
C ALA A 31 -23.00 51.12 -0.12
N LEU A 32 -22.44 52.06 0.57
CA LEU A 32 -21.40 51.81 1.58
C LEU A 32 -21.93 51.04 2.78
N ILE A 33 -23.15 51.34 3.26
CA ILE A 33 -23.81 50.59 4.35
C ILE A 33 -24.09 49.16 3.93
N ILE A 34 -24.57 48.93 2.70
CA ILE A 34 -24.82 47.61 2.16
C ILE A 34 -23.50 46.82 2.03
N LEU A 35 -22.45 47.49 1.58
CA LEU A 35 -21.12 46.89 1.42
C LEU A 35 -20.50 46.54 2.79
N ILE A 36 -20.56 47.41 3.76
CA ILE A 36 -20.10 47.17 5.14
C ILE A 36 -20.95 46.05 5.80
N GLY A 37 -22.27 46.13 5.66
CA GLY A 37 -23.17 45.09 6.16
C GLY A 37 -22.93 43.75 5.51
N GLY A 38 -22.77 43.73 4.19
CA GLY A 38 -22.43 42.52 3.41
C GLY A 38 -21.09 41.90 3.83
N VAL A 39 -20.05 42.72 3.96
CA VAL A 39 -18.74 42.29 4.43
C VAL A 39 -18.79 41.72 5.84
N SER A 40 -19.58 42.34 6.74
CA SER A 40 -19.74 41.85 8.13
C SER A 40 -20.44 40.47 8.20
N VAL A 41 -21.47 40.27 7.40
CA VAL A 41 -22.16 38.97 7.30
C VAL A 41 -21.24 37.90 6.70
N VAL A 42 -20.55 38.24 5.62
CA VAL A 42 -19.59 37.36 4.98
C VAL A 42 -18.44 37.01 5.92
N ARG A 43 -17.92 38.00 6.67
CA ARG A 43 -16.85 37.76 7.66
C ARG A 43 -17.31 36.80 8.77
N GLY A 44 -18.59 36.80 9.14
CA GLY A 44 -19.15 35.84 10.10
C GLY A 44 -19.23 34.42 9.54
N LEU A 45 -19.35 34.26 8.22
CA LEU A 45 -19.38 32.95 7.55
C LEU A 45 -17.99 32.29 7.48
N PHE A 46 -16.93 33.09 7.41
CA PHE A 46 -15.53 32.65 7.35
C PHE A 46 -14.81 32.80 8.69
N ASN A 47 -15.54 32.77 9.81
CA ASN A 47 -14.96 32.77 11.14
C ASN A 47 -14.38 31.40 11.45
N PRO A 48 -13.07 31.25 11.77
CA PRO A 48 -12.45 29.97 12.09
C PRO A 48 -13.12 29.26 13.28
N GLU A 49 -13.55 30.01 14.32
CA GLU A 49 -14.29 29.44 15.44
C GLU A 49 -15.56 28.70 14.98
N ARG A 50 -16.27 29.26 14.00
CA ARG A 50 -17.47 28.61 13.44
C ARG A 50 -17.13 27.32 12.72
N SER A 51 -16.00 27.26 11.99
CA SER A 51 -15.54 26.02 11.35
C SER A 51 -15.19 24.96 12.40
N ALA A 52 -14.51 25.36 13.50
CA ALA A 52 -14.23 24.46 14.60
C ALA A 52 -15.50 23.92 15.29
N VAL A 53 -16.49 24.82 15.51
CA VAL A 53 -17.78 24.45 16.12
C VAL A 53 -18.57 23.51 15.20
N SER A 54 -18.65 23.83 13.91
CA SER A 54 -19.34 22.97 12.93
C SER A 54 -18.76 21.56 12.93
N PHE A 55 -17.43 21.44 12.87
CA PHE A 55 -16.76 20.16 12.93
C PHE A 55 -17.03 19.40 14.25
N PHE A 56 -16.92 20.08 15.40
CA PHE A 56 -17.19 19.46 16.69
C PHE A 56 -18.61 18.90 16.76
N GLU A 57 -19.61 19.70 16.33
CA GLU A 57 -21.01 19.28 16.31
C GLU A 57 -21.23 18.10 15.34
N SER A 58 -20.67 18.14 14.13
CA SER A 58 -20.78 17.06 13.15
C SER A 58 -20.13 15.77 13.70
N TYR A 59 -18.94 15.88 14.28
CA TYR A 59 -18.21 14.75 14.84
C TYR A 59 -18.98 14.12 16.01
N MET A 60 -19.44 14.91 16.98
CA MET A 60 -20.16 14.40 18.14
C MET A 60 -21.54 13.83 17.78
N ASN A 61 -22.17 14.31 16.72
CA ASN A 61 -23.42 13.78 16.20
C ASN A 61 -23.23 12.61 15.22
N GLN A 62 -21.98 12.19 14.95
CA GLN A 62 -21.64 11.12 14.00
C GLN A 62 -22.12 11.41 12.57
N ASP A 63 -22.21 12.70 12.20
CA ASP A 63 -22.46 13.11 10.83
C ASP A 63 -21.15 13.05 10.03
N TRP A 64 -20.70 11.82 9.75
CA TRP A 64 -19.42 11.54 9.13
C TRP A 64 -19.26 12.14 7.74
N ALA A 65 -20.36 12.27 7.01
CA ALA A 65 -20.34 12.92 5.71
C ALA A 65 -20.02 14.42 5.84
N ALA A 66 -20.59 15.10 6.84
CA ALA A 66 -20.26 16.50 7.14
C ALA A 66 -18.80 16.62 7.66
N VAL A 67 -18.36 15.70 8.54
CA VAL A 67 -16.98 15.65 9.02
C VAL A 67 -16.00 15.53 7.85
N TYR A 68 -16.25 14.65 6.89
CA TYR A 68 -15.38 14.48 5.71
C TYR A 68 -15.22 15.79 4.92
N GLN A 69 -16.27 16.56 4.76
CA GLN A 69 -16.23 17.83 4.02
C GLN A 69 -15.43 18.93 4.76
N GLU A 70 -15.27 18.80 6.07
CA GLU A 70 -14.63 19.79 6.92
C GLU A 70 -13.16 19.48 7.22
N ILE A 71 -12.69 18.25 6.97
CA ILE A 71 -11.30 17.86 7.20
C ILE A 71 -10.39 18.24 6.01
N TYR A 72 -9.14 18.58 6.35
CA TYR A 72 -8.08 18.80 5.37
C TYR A 72 -7.43 17.47 5.01
N LEU A 73 -7.53 17.09 3.74
CA LEU A 73 -6.94 15.88 3.20
C LEU A 73 -6.02 16.23 2.02
N PRO A 74 -4.89 15.54 1.86
CA PRO A 74 -4.13 15.57 0.61
C PRO A 74 -4.94 14.90 -0.52
N GLU A 75 -4.54 15.12 -1.76
CA GLU A 75 -5.11 14.39 -2.89
C GLU A 75 -4.62 12.94 -2.86
N GLY A 76 -5.53 11.96 -2.91
CA GLY A 76 -5.19 10.55 -2.88
C GLY A 76 -6.37 9.65 -3.27
N ALA A 77 -6.11 8.58 -4.01
CA ALA A 77 -7.15 7.67 -4.52
C ALA A 77 -7.92 6.95 -3.41
N MET A 78 -7.30 6.72 -2.25
CA MET A 78 -7.88 6.03 -1.09
C MET A 78 -8.33 7.00 0.01
N LEU A 79 -8.40 8.30 -0.29
CA LEU A 79 -8.80 9.36 0.64
C LEU A 79 -10.14 9.99 0.28
N ASP A 80 -11.00 9.27 -0.42
CA ASP A 80 -12.34 9.71 -0.77
C ASP A 80 -13.35 9.50 0.37
N GLU A 81 -14.54 10.05 0.18
CA GLU A 81 -15.64 9.98 1.17
C GLU A 81 -16.05 8.54 1.49
N THR A 82 -16.04 7.64 0.50
CA THR A 82 -16.47 6.25 0.70
C THR A 82 -15.53 5.52 1.65
N HIS A 83 -14.22 5.64 1.45
CA HIS A 83 -13.22 5.04 2.34
C HIS A 83 -13.24 5.67 3.73
N PHE A 84 -13.46 7.00 3.80
CA PHE A 84 -13.61 7.67 5.09
C PHE A 84 -14.81 7.16 5.89
N LEU A 85 -15.97 7.03 5.24
CA LEU A 85 -17.20 6.55 5.90
C LEU A 85 -17.04 5.12 6.41
N GLN A 86 -16.40 4.23 5.64
CA GLN A 86 -16.11 2.87 6.08
C GLN A 86 -15.25 2.84 7.36
N LEU A 87 -14.22 3.68 7.42
CA LEU A 87 -13.39 3.81 8.61
C LEU A 87 -14.17 4.38 9.80
N ALA A 88 -14.94 5.43 9.56
CA ALA A 88 -15.65 6.16 10.61
C ALA A 88 -16.83 5.37 11.21
N GLU A 89 -17.32 4.32 10.54
CA GLU A 89 -18.33 3.39 11.10
C GLU A 89 -17.83 2.71 12.41
N GLU A 90 -16.52 2.56 12.58
CA GLU A 90 -15.93 1.98 13.79
C GLU A 90 -15.70 3.01 14.91
N TRP A 91 -15.91 4.29 14.65
CA TRP A 91 -15.66 5.34 15.63
C TRP A 91 -16.84 5.55 16.56
N GLU A 92 -16.56 5.52 17.84
CA GLU A 92 -17.52 5.83 18.89
C GLU A 92 -17.30 7.24 19.42
N THR A 93 -18.36 8.03 19.48
CA THR A 93 -18.33 9.36 20.10
C THR A 93 -19.22 9.38 21.34
N PRO A 94 -18.80 10.03 22.43
CA PRO A 94 -19.62 10.11 23.63
C PRO A 94 -20.82 11.05 23.39
N GLU A 95 -21.95 10.75 23.99
CA GLU A 95 -23.04 11.71 24.11
C GLU A 95 -22.57 12.95 24.90
N TYR A 96 -23.00 14.12 24.48
CA TYR A 96 -22.71 15.36 25.21
C TYR A 96 -24.00 16.16 25.50
N LEU A 97 -23.95 16.98 26.54
CA LEU A 97 -25.09 17.80 26.98
C LEU A 97 -24.94 19.27 26.56
N ASP A 98 -23.73 19.81 26.82
CA ASP A 98 -23.34 21.19 26.51
C ASP A 98 -21.82 21.24 26.29
N TYR A 99 -21.35 22.30 25.66
CA TYR A 99 -19.92 22.55 25.50
C TYR A 99 -19.57 24.02 25.60
N GLN A 100 -18.29 24.30 25.85
CA GLN A 100 -17.65 25.60 25.78
C GLN A 100 -16.45 25.48 24.83
N VAL A 101 -16.23 26.52 24.02
CA VAL A 101 -15.09 26.60 23.11
C VAL A 101 -14.14 27.71 23.54
N GLU A 102 -12.84 27.41 23.53
CA GLU A 102 -11.77 28.38 23.82
C GLU A 102 -10.69 28.26 22.73
N GLN A 103 -10.29 29.40 22.18
CA GLN A 103 -9.12 29.44 21.30
C GLN A 103 -7.83 29.37 22.12
N LEU A 104 -7.02 28.31 21.94
CA LEU A 104 -5.79 28.09 22.71
C LEU A 104 -4.61 28.94 22.22
N SER A 105 -4.48 29.04 20.90
CA SER A 105 -3.43 29.82 20.26
C SER A 105 -4.03 31.05 19.61
N ARG A 106 -3.59 32.24 20.04
CA ARG A 106 -3.66 33.43 19.18
C ARG A 106 -2.49 33.27 18.21
N GLY A 107 -2.72 32.57 17.09
CA GLY A 107 -1.74 32.55 16.04
C GLY A 107 -1.32 33.97 15.66
N ASP A 108 -0.04 34.19 15.44
CA ASP A 108 0.40 35.38 14.70
C ASP A 108 -0.43 35.46 13.41
N GLU A 109 -0.69 36.67 12.88
CA GLU A 109 -1.49 36.87 11.66
C GLU A 109 -1.01 35.96 10.48
N ASP A 110 0.20 35.46 10.54
CA ASP A 110 0.83 34.54 9.57
C ASP A 110 0.75 33.06 9.97
N SER A 111 0.16 32.71 11.12
CA SER A 111 0.02 31.32 11.52
C SER A 111 -0.88 30.55 10.56
N LEU A 112 -0.39 29.40 10.08
CA LEU A 112 -1.19 28.47 9.25
C LEU A 112 -2.20 27.68 10.07
N TYR A 113 -1.98 27.57 11.39
CA TYR A 113 -2.77 26.73 12.28
C TYR A 113 -3.42 27.54 13.40
N LEU A 114 -4.64 27.14 13.76
CA LEU A 114 -5.41 27.72 14.89
C LEU A 114 -5.96 26.55 15.71
N ASP A 115 -5.70 26.59 17.03
CA ASP A 115 -6.14 25.54 17.95
C ASP A 115 -7.30 26.02 18.79
N TYR A 116 -8.33 25.17 18.88
CA TYR A 116 -9.52 25.37 19.67
C TYR A 116 -9.69 24.18 20.63
N ARG A 117 -10.05 24.46 21.87
CA ARG A 117 -10.41 23.45 22.87
C ARG A 117 -11.89 23.49 23.13
N PHE A 118 -12.54 22.36 22.99
CA PHE A 118 -13.91 22.11 23.39
C PHE A 118 -13.89 21.42 24.75
N THR A 119 -14.51 22.03 25.74
CA THR A 119 -14.75 21.43 27.06
C THR A 119 -16.22 21.10 27.14
N TYR A 120 -16.60 19.83 27.27
CA TYR A 120 -17.98 19.38 27.17
C TYR A 120 -18.35 18.45 28.32
N SER A 121 -19.65 18.41 28.67
CA SER A 121 -20.21 17.57 29.72
C SER A 121 -20.81 16.32 29.10
N THR A 122 -20.54 15.14 29.69
CA THR A 122 -21.12 13.87 29.27
C THR A 122 -22.15 13.38 30.29
N PRO A 123 -23.25 12.71 29.87
CA PRO A 123 -24.22 12.18 30.79
C PRO A 123 -23.59 11.21 31.81
N GLY A 124 -23.87 11.45 33.08
CA GLY A 124 -23.36 10.58 34.17
C GLY A 124 -21.92 10.84 34.62
N SER A 125 -21.19 11.74 33.97
CA SER A 125 -19.85 12.16 34.42
C SER A 125 -19.90 13.45 35.22
N SER A 126 -19.16 13.49 36.33
CA SER A 126 -18.99 14.71 37.14
C SER A 126 -17.82 15.59 36.69
N ALA A 127 -16.95 15.07 35.84
CA ALA A 127 -15.82 15.80 35.27
C ALA A 127 -16.07 16.08 33.78
N PRO A 128 -15.78 17.30 33.31
CA PRO A 128 -15.88 17.61 31.90
C PRO A 128 -14.79 16.89 31.10
N SER A 129 -15.13 16.54 29.87
CA SER A 129 -14.20 16.01 28.87
C SER A 129 -13.67 17.13 27.98
N GLN A 130 -12.57 16.90 27.30
CA GLN A 130 -11.96 17.90 26.41
C GLN A 130 -11.65 17.26 25.05
N MET A 131 -11.81 18.07 23.99
CA MET A 131 -11.41 17.75 22.63
C MET A 131 -10.71 18.96 22.03
N ASP A 132 -9.52 18.78 21.50
CA ASP A 132 -8.78 19.81 20.80
C ASP A 132 -9.01 19.66 19.29
N VAL A 133 -9.29 20.79 18.62
CA VAL A 133 -9.52 20.87 17.18
C VAL A 133 -8.51 21.84 16.59
N THR A 134 -7.67 21.36 15.71
CA THR A 134 -6.69 22.18 14.98
C THR A 134 -7.21 22.50 13.60
N LEU A 135 -7.33 23.77 13.28
CA LEU A 135 -7.68 24.27 11.96
C LEU A 135 -6.43 24.61 11.17
N VAL A 136 -6.40 24.25 9.91
CA VAL A 136 -5.39 24.67 8.93
C VAL A 136 -6.00 25.65 7.95
N ARG A 137 -5.28 26.74 7.65
CA ARG A 137 -5.70 27.69 6.63
C ARG A 137 -5.40 27.12 5.24
N THR A 138 -6.45 26.85 4.47
CA THR A 138 -6.36 26.18 3.17
C THR A 138 -6.38 27.12 1.96
N GLY A 139 -6.78 28.38 2.15
CA GLY A 139 -6.83 29.33 1.04
C GLY A 139 -7.57 30.60 1.36
N LYS A 140 -8.10 31.24 0.31
CA LYS A 140 -8.92 32.45 0.43
C LYS A 140 -10.17 32.36 -0.41
N ALA A 141 -11.31 32.59 0.22
CA ALA A 141 -12.58 32.82 -0.47
C ALA A 141 -12.73 34.28 -0.86
N ALA A 142 -13.28 34.55 -2.05
CA ALA A 142 -13.49 35.89 -2.58
C ALA A 142 -12.23 36.81 -2.51
N LEU A 143 -11.04 36.20 -2.54
CA LEU A 143 -9.71 36.87 -2.49
C LEU A 143 -9.33 37.54 -1.16
N ILE A 144 -10.24 37.63 -0.19
CA ILE A 144 -10.04 38.42 1.05
C ILE A 144 -10.34 37.65 2.34
N PHE A 145 -11.08 36.54 2.28
CA PHE A 145 -11.47 35.77 3.46
C PHE A 145 -10.70 34.46 3.51
N ASP A 146 -9.98 34.22 4.60
CA ASP A 146 -9.29 32.94 4.80
C ASP A 146 -10.32 31.81 4.98
N THR A 147 -10.02 30.66 4.36
CA THR A 147 -10.78 29.42 4.52
C THR A 147 -10.00 28.46 5.39
N TYR A 148 -10.72 27.73 6.22
CA TYR A 148 -10.15 26.81 7.20
C TYR A 148 -10.79 25.44 7.07
N GLN A 149 -9.96 24.41 7.25
CA GLN A 149 -10.39 23.01 7.38
C GLN A 149 -9.72 22.41 8.62
N VAL A 150 -10.27 21.34 9.14
CA VAL A 150 -9.75 20.68 10.32
C VAL A 150 -8.58 19.76 9.93
N SER A 151 -7.46 19.92 10.61
CA SER A 151 -6.33 18.98 10.52
C SER A 151 -6.51 17.89 11.56
N MET A 152 -6.67 16.64 11.12
CA MET A 152 -6.68 15.47 11.99
C MET A 152 -5.32 14.78 11.87
N GLU A 153 -4.44 15.05 12.85
CA GLU A 153 -3.11 14.45 12.90
C GLU A 153 -3.22 12.91 12.99
N GLY A 154 -2.46 12.21 12.17
CA GLY A 154 -2.45 10.74 12.14
C GLY A 154 -3.65 10.10 11.43
N LEU A 155 -4.58 10.88 10.84
CA LEU A 155 -5.70 10.34 10.09
C LEU A 155 -5.26 9.67 8.77
N VAL A 156 -4.18 10.16 8.17
CA VAL A 156 -3.65 9.65 6.90
C VAL A 156 -2.37 8.87 7.15
N ALA A 157 -2.34 7.64 6.67
CA ALA A 157 -1.15 6.80 6.65
C ALA A 157 -0.36 7.04 5.36
N GLU A 158 0.94 7.25 5.50
CA GLU A 158 1.88 7.54 4.42
C GLU A 158 3.13 6.67 4.52
N ASN A 159 3.82 6.47 3.39
CA ASN A 159 5.07 5.73 3.32
C ASN A 159 4.95 4.28 3.83
N CYS A 160 3.83 3.64 3.55
CA CYS A 160 3.57 2.25 3.91
C CYS A 160 4.01 1.33 2.77
N THR A 161 4.59 0.18 3.11
CA THR A 161 5.06 -0.79 2.12
C THR A 161 4.56 -2.20 2.44
N VAL A 162 4.34 -2.99 1.38
CA VAL A 162 3.99 -4.40 1.49
C VAL A 162 4.93 -5.20 0.59
N LYS A 163 5.60 -6.21 1.17
CA LYS A 163 6.40 -7.17 0.41
C LYS A 163 5.54 -8.36 0.07
N ILE A 164 5.52 -8.71 -1.21
CA ILE A 164 4.71 -9.79 -1.78
C ILE A 164 5.55 -10.63 -2.75
N PRO A 165 5.11 -11.84 -3.13
CA PRO A 165 5.71 -12.59 -4.23
C PRO A 165 5.69 -11.78 -5.52
N ASN A 166 6.73 -11.92 -6.34
CA ASN A 166 6.78 -11.26 -7.65
C ASN A 166 5.63 -11.77 -8.54
N GLY A 167 4.92 -10.85 -9.18
CA GLY A 167 3.75 -11.17 -10.02
C GLY A 167 2.43 -11.33 -9.25
N ALA A 168 2.44 -11.16 -7.93
CA ALA A 168 1.20 -11.12 -7.16
C ALA A 168 0.46 -9.79 -7.33
N THR A 169 -0.85 -9.85 -7.22
CA THR A 169 -1.73 -8.69 -7.09
C THR A 169 -2.06 -8.49 -5.62
N LEU A 170 -1.76 -7.30 -5.09
CA LEU A 170 -2.10 -6.92 -3.73
C LEU A 170 -3.60 -6.60 -3.63
N LEU A 171 -4.26 -7.15 -2.62
CA LEU A 171 -5.64 -6.87 -2.30
C LEU A 171 -5.73 -6.08 -0.98
N LEU A 172 -6.56 -5.04 -0.96
CA LEU A 172 -6.90 -4.31 0.26
C LEU A 172 -8.41 -4.37 0.45
N ASN A 173 -8.87 -4.92 1.57
CA ASN A 173 -10.29 -5.22 1.84
C ASN A 173 -10.95 -6.04 0.70
N GLY A 174 -10.18 -6.93 0.05
CA GLY A 174 -10.65 -7.78 -1.06
C GLY A 174 -10.67 -7.11 -2.43
N GLU A 175 -10.30 -5.84 -2.55
CA GLU A 175 -10.21 -5.11 -3.81
C GLU A 175 -8.75 -5.01 -4.27
N ALA A 176 -8.51 -5.22 -5.58
CA ALA A 176 -7.17 -5.13 -6.15
C ALA A 176 -6.65 -3.69 -6.10
N LEU A 177 -5.46 -3.52 -5.51
CA LEU A 177 -4.83 -2.24 -5.35
C LEU A 177 -3.72 -2.04 -6.39
N GLU A 178 -3.85 -1.00 -7.21
CA GLU A 178 -2.76 -0.57 -8.09
C GLU A 178 -1.70 0.15 -7.26
N THR A 179 -0.46 -0.33 -7.28
CA THR A 179 0.65 0.19 -6.50
C THR A 179 1.88 0.43 -7.38
N GLU A 180 2.67 1.43 -7.01
CA GLU A 180 4.04 1.51 -7.50
C GLU A 180 4.84 0.40 -6.81
N SER A 181 5.63 -0.34 -7.58
CA SER A 181 6.39 -1.45 -7.04
C SER A 181 7.81 -1.53 -7.58
N THR A 182 8.69 -2.09 -6.77
CA THR A 182 10.07 -2.42 -7.14
C THR A 182 10.28 -3.91 -6.95
N VAL A 183 10.81 -4.58 -7.97
CA VAL A 183 11.13 -6.01 -7.91
C VAL A 183 12.55 -6.21 -7.39
N GLU A 184 12.69 -7.03 -6.37
CA GLU A 184 13.96 -7.44 -5.76
C GLU A 184 14.03 -8.97 -5.73
N GLY A 185 14.64 -9.57 -6.74
CA GLY A 185 14.66 -11.02 -6.91
C GLY A 185 13.25 -11.57 -7.17
N MET A 186 12.79 -12.48 -6.33
CA MET A 186 11.45 -13.08 -6.40
C MET A 186 10.40 -12.34 -5.56
N ARG A 187 10.75 -11.20 -5.02
CA ARG A 187 9.87 -10.34 -4.23
C ARG A 187 9.55 -9.06 -4.98
N GLN A 188 8.38 -8.56 -4.70
CA GLN A 188 7.91 -7.25 -5.13
C GLN A 188 7.62 -6.42 -3.89
N ILE A 189 8.22 -5.23 -3.81
CA ILE A 189 7.94 -4.27 -2.76
C ILE A 189 6.94 -3.28 -3.32
N CYS A 190 5.71 -3.33 -2.82
CA CYS A 190 4.62 -2.43 -3.20
C CYS A 190 4.59 -1.23 -2.27
N GLN A 191 4.58 -0.03 -2.82
CA GLN A 191 4.33 1.20 -2.08
C GLN A 191 2.83 1.44 -2.03
N LEU A 192 2.24 1.42 -0.83
CA LEU A 192 0.82 1.76 -0.67
C LEU A 192 0.60 3.24 -1.01
N PRO A 193 -0.52 3.59 -1.65
CA PRO A 193 -0.93 4.99 -1.77
C PRO A 193 -1.20 5.58 -0.38
N GLN A 194 -1.34 6.88 -0.30
CA GLN A 194 -1.88 7.51 0.91
C GLN A 194 -3.31 6.99 1.12
N LEU A 195 -3.58 6.53 2.35
CA LEU A 195 -4.87 5.98 2.75
C LEU A 195 -5.20 6.40 4.18
N PHE A 196 -6.42 6.24 4.61
CA PHE A 196 -6.78 6.51 6.00
C PHE A 196 -6.09 5.51 6.93
N ALA A 197 -5.57 6.00 8.07
CA ALA A 197 -5.03 5.13 9.10
C ALA A 197 -6.16 4.32 9.74
N GLY A 198 -6.05 2.99 9.75
CA GLY A 198 -7.12 2.12 10.22
C GLY A 198 -6.81 0.65 10.03
N THR A 199 -7.77 -0.20 10.37
CA THR A 199 -7.68 -1.65 10.24
C THR A 199 -8.10 -2.09 8.84
N TYR A 200 -7.24 -2.86 8.20
CA TYR A 200 -7.45 -3.36 6.83
C TYR A 200 -7.22 -4.86 6.77
N THR A 201 -7.98 -5.51 5.91
CA THR A 201 -7.67 -6.87 5.45
C THR A 201 -6.72 -6.75 4.27
N ILE A 202 -5.52 -7.31 4.40
CA ILE A 202 -4.48 -7.30 3.37
C ILE A 202 -4.35 -8.73 2.85
N GLY A 203 -4.59 -8.92 1.58
CA GLY A 203 -4.54 -10.22 0.92
C GLY A 203 -3.74 -10.18 -0.37
N LEU A 204 -3.56 -11.34 -0.99
CA LEU A 204 -2.86 -11.50 -2.25
C LEU A 204 -3.64 -12.38 -3.21
N GLN A 205 -3.49 -12.11 -4.49
CA GLN A 205 -3.86 -13.04 -5.55
C GLN A 205 -2.62 -13.38 -6.38
N HIS A 206 -2.28 -14.67 -6.44
CA HIS A 206 -1.15 -15.17 -7.22
C HIS A 206 -1.51 -16.50 -7.90
N PRO A 207 -1.00 -16.79 -9.11
CA PRO A 207 -1.39 -18.02 -9.84
C PRO A 207 -0.91 -19.31 -9.19
N VAL A 208 0.17 -19.30 -8.41
CA VAL A 208 0.80 -20.52 -7.87
C VAL A 208 1.02 -20.48 -6.36
N TYR A 209 0.94 -19.32 -5.71
CA TYR A 209 1.03 -19.22 -4.25
C TYR A 209 -0.36 -19.04 -3.65
N GLU A 210 -0.62 -19.76 -2.57
CA GLU A 210 -1.78 -19.57 -1.71
C GLU A 210 -1.34 -18.78 -0.48
N CYS A 211 -1.91 -17.62 -0.25
CA CYS A 211 -1.53 -16.74 0.84
C CYS A 211 -2.75 -16.44 1.70
N ALA A 212 -2.59 -16.55 3.02
CA ALA A 212 -3.63 -16.18 3.96
C ALA A 212 -3.76 -14.66 4.03
N ASP A 213 -4.99 -14.16 4.14
CA ASP A 213 -5.25 -12.76 4.43
C ASP A 213 -4.83 -12.44 5.87
N ILE A 214 -4.23 -11.26 6.05
CA ILE A 214 -3.93 -10.71 7.39
C ILE A 214 -4.84 -9.52 7.67
N ILE A 215 -5.13 -9.30 8.96
CA ILE A 215 -5.88 -8.12 9.42
C ILE A 215 -4.94 -7.28 10.26
N GLU A 216 -4.58 -6.10 9.76
CA GLU A 216 -3.56 -5.26 10.38
C GLU A 216 -3.97 -3.80 10.42
N TYR A 217 -3.48 -3.09 11.43
CA TYR A 217 -3.67 -1.65 11.56
C TYR A 217 -2.58 -0.92 10.77
N ILE A 218 -2.98 -0.19 9.72
CA ILE A 218 -2.09 0.60 8.88
C ILE A 218 -1.98 2.01 9.44
N ASN A 219 -0.77 2.43 9.77
CA ASN A 219 -0.41 3.81 10.08
C ASN A 219 0.87 4.20 9.31
N SER A 220 1.27 5.46 9.38
CA SER A 220 2.42 5.95 8.60
C SER A 220 3.71 5.18 8.90
N GLY A 221 4.42 4.78 7.84
CA GLY A 221 5.73 4.15 7.89
C GLY A 221 5.72 2.65 8.22
N VAL A 222 4.55 1.98 8.26
CA VAL A 222 4.50 0.53 8.48
C VAL A 222 4.99 -0.24 7.25
N SER A 223 5.54 -1.43 7.50
CA SER A 223 5.98 -2.35 6.46
C SER A 223 5.52 -3.75 6.82
N PHE A 224 4.80 -4.39 5.92
CA PHE A 224 4.34 -5.78 6.05
C PHE A 224 5.13 -6.70 5.12
N ASP A 225 5.32 -7.95 5.53
CA ASP A 225 5.91 -9.00 4.71
C ASP A 225 4.95 -10.18 4.62
N LEU A 226 4.21 -10.26 3.52
CA LEU A 226 3.21 -11.30 3.28
C LEU A 226 3.79 -12.59 2.74
N MET A 227 5.10 -12.66 2.45
CA MET A 227 5.75 -13.91 2.03
C MET A 227 5.60 -15.01 3.08
N ASN A 228 5.59 -14.64 4.37
CA ASN A 228 5.46 -15.59 5.47
C ASN A 228 4.08 -16.24 5.58
N GLU A 229 3.08 -15.63 4.95
CA GLU A 229 1.70 -16.10 4.93
C GLU A 229 1.37 -16.91 3.67
N CYS A 230 2.38 -17.08 2.80
CA CYS A 230 2.23 -17.79 1.54
C CYS A 230 2.73 -19.23 1.64
N THR A 231 2.07 -20.10 0.91
CA THR A 231 2.42 -21.50 0.70
C THR A 231 2.35 -21.83 -0.78
N VAL A 232 2.93 -22.95 -1.15
CA VAL A 232 2.86 -23.49 -2.51
C VAL A 232 2.45 -24.93 -2.46
N GLU A 233 1.55 -25.34 -3.34
CA GLU A 233 1.11 -26.72 -3.43
C GLU A 233 1.91 -27.52 -4.48
N ALA A 234 2.12 -28.81 -4.22
CA ALA A 234 2.79 -29.71 -5.14
C ALA A 234 2.09 -29.79 -6.52
N SER A 235 0.76 -29.63 -6.56
CA SER A 235 -0.02 -29.58 -7.79
C SER A 235 0.42 -28.45 -8.73
N ASN A 236 0.83 -27.32 -8.18
CA ASN A 236 1.29 -26.16 -8.95
C ASN A 236 2.67 -26.38 -9.58
N MET A 237 3.46 -27.32 -9.03
CA MET A 237 4.76 -27.73 -9.59
C MET A 237 4.62 -28.64 -10.81
N GLN A 238 3.47 -29.28 -10.98
CA GLN A 238 3.17 -30.24 -12.04
C GLN A 238 2.23 -29.66 -13.11
N ASP A 239 1.79 -28.41 -12.94
CA ASP A 239 0.91 -27.76 -13.92
C ASP A 239 1.71 -27.30 -15.13
N ALA A 240 1.45 -27.92 -16.27
CA ALA A 240 2.11 -27.60 -17.54
C ALA A 240 1.89 -26.12 -18.00
N ALA A 241 0.88 -25.42 -17.46
CA ALA A 241 0.64 -24.02 -17.76
C ALA A 241 1.75 -23.13 -17.19
N TYR A 242 2.37 -23.55 -16.07
CA TYR A 242 3.43 -22.81 -15.38
C TYR A 242 4.82 -23.46 -15.52
N GLY A 243 4.89 -24.61 -16.20
CA GLY A 243 6.08 -25.42 -16.32
C GLY A 243 6.06 -26.64 -15.38
N ASP A 244 6.17 -27.83 -15.97
CA ASP A 244 6.20 -29.10 -15.22
C ASP A 244 7.59 -29.31 -14.61
N VAL A 245 7.77 -28.99 -13.34
CA VAL A 245 9.04 -29.13 -12.61
C VAL A 245 9.46 -30.61 -12.50
N THR A 246 8.50 -31.54 -12.42
CA THR A 246 8.78 -33.00 -12.48
C THR A 246 9.34 -33.37 -13.85
N GLY A 247 8.78 -32.82 -14.92
CA GLY A 247 9.29 -32.97 -16.28
C GLY A 247 10.68 -32.38 -16.46
N TYR A 248 11.02 -31.30 -15.77
CA TYR A 248 12.37 -30.70 -15.82
C TYR A 248 13.43 -31.69 -15.35
N LEU A 249 13.21 -32.41 -14.25
CA LEU A 249 14.14 -33.39 -13.75
C LEU A 249 14.30 -34.54 -14.77
N SER A 250 13.22 -34.98 -15.39
CA SER A 250 13.26 -36.00 -16.43
C SER A 250 14.09 -35.58 -17.66
N ASN A 251 13.91 -34.33 -18.11
CA ASN A 251 14.65 -33.72 -19.21
C ASN A 251 16.14 -33.57 -18.90
N ILE A 252 16.49 -33.23 -17.67
CA ILE A 252 17.86 -33.14 -17.17
C ILE A 252 18.54 -34.53 -17.23
N PHE A 253 17.86 -35.60 -16.75
CA PHE A 253 18.38 -36.97 -16.82
C PHE A 253 18.59 -37.40 -18.27
N GLU A 254 17.61 -37.20 -19.14
CA GLU A 254 17.70 -37.60 -20.55
C GLU A 254 18.86 -36.88 -21.26
N SER A 255 18.99 -35.58 -21.05
CA SER A 255 20.07 -34.79 -21.64
C SER A 255 21.45 -35.21 -21.11
N ALA A 256 21.60 -35.43 -19.81
CA ALA A 256 22.86 -35.87 -19.21
C ALA A 256 23.32 -37.25 -19.74
N LEU A 257 22.39 -38.21 -19.83
CA LEU A 257 22.66 -39.56 -20.34
C LEU A 257 22.95 -39.60 -21.84
N SER A 258 22.41 -38.68 -22.62
CA SER A 258 22.67 -38.57 -24.06
C SER A 258 23.91 -37.73 -24.43
N GLY A 259 24.65 -37.21 -23.44
CA GLY A 259 25.79 -36.30 -23.67
C GLY A 259 25.39 -34.93 -24.16
N GLY A 260 24.17 -34.47 -23.82
CA GLY A 260 23.62 -33.15 -24.16
C GLY A 260 24.17 -32.04 -23.28
N THR A 261 23.51 -30.90 -23.37
CA THR A 261 23.80 -29.71 -22.53
C THR A 261 22.52 -29.23 -21.86
N LEU A 262 22.62 -28.43 -20.78
CA LEU A 262 21.45 -27.91 -20.07
C LEU A 262 20.53 -27.12 -21.02
N ASP A 263 21.08 -26.29 -21.92
CA ASP A 263 20.28 -25.51 -22.90
C ASP A 263 19.40 -26.38 -23.82
N ARG A 264 19.72 -27.66 -23.97
CA ARG A 264 18.95 -28.62 -24.82
C ARG A 264 17.84 -29.32 -24.05
N THR A 265 17.79 -29.17 -22.74
CA THR A 265 16.75 -29.81 -21.93
C THR A 265 15.38 -29.12 -22.09
N GLY A 266 15.35 -27.87 -22.56
CA GLY A 266 14.15 -27.05 -22.56
C GLY A 266 13.74 -26.55 -21.17
N VAL A 267 14.56 -26.78 -20.14
CA VAL A 267 14.34 -26.27 -18.79
C VAL A 267 14.72 -24.80 -18.74
N PRO A 268 13.79 -23.89 -18.43
CA PRO A 268 14.12 -22.48 -18.28
C PRO A 268 14.96 -22.27 -17.01
N VAL A 269 16.01 -21.45 -17.12
CA VAL A 269 16.92 -21.16 -16.00
C VAL A 269 16.70 -19.73 -15.56
N ALA A 270 16.61 -19.49 -14.27
CA ALA A 270 16.40 -18.18 -13.69
C ALA A 270 17.61 -17.26 -13.96
N SER A 271 17.34 -16.01 -14.28
CA SER A 271 18.38 -15.02 -14.58
C SER A 271 19.33 -14.83 -13.38
N GLY A 272 20.63 -14.90 -13.68
CA GLY A 272 21.67 -14.86 -12.67
C GLY A 272 22.10 -16.22 -12.11
N TRP A 273 21.37 -17.30 -12.44
CA TRP A 273 21.65 -18.67 -11.98
C TRP A 273 22.21 -19.58 -13.10
N GLU A 274 22.40 -19.06 -14.31
CA GLU A 274 22.82 -19.82 -15.48
C GLU A 274 24.16 -20.56 -15.26
N SER A 275 25.10 -19.92 -14.56
CA SER A 275 26.40 -20.53 -14.24
C SER A 275 26.25 -21.65 -13.23
N ALA A 276 25.50 -21.45 -12.16
CA ALA A 276 25.28 -22.43 -11.11
C ALA A 276 24.53 -23.66 -11.66
N ALA A 277 23.45 -23.46 -12.39
CA ALA A 277 22.67 -24.52 -13.01
C ALA A 277 23.53 -25.33 -14.02
N SER A 278 24.36 -24.65 -14.81
CA SER A 278 25.26 -25.31 -15.78
C SER A 278 26.36 -26.10 -15.08
N ASP A 279 26.91 -25.62 -13.97
CA ASP A 279 27.88 -26.31 -13.16
C ASP A 279 27.27 -27.60 -12.53
N ASN A 280 26.07 -27.47 -11.94
CA ASN A 280 25.33 -28.62 -11.42
C ASN A 280 25.06 -29.67 -12.50
N PHE A 281 24.66 -29.22 -13.71
CA PHE A 281 24.41 -30.12 -14.83
C PHE A 281 25.67 -30.88 -15.25
N ARG A 282 26.80 -30.18 -15.37
CA ARG A 282 28.08 -30.78 -15.73
C ARG A 282 28.53 -31.81 -14.69
N ASP A 283 28.42 -31.50 -13.41
CA ASP A 283 28.78 -32.40 -12.31
C ASP A 283 27.87 -33.65 -12.32
N PHE A 284 26.57 -33.47 -12.55
CA PHE A 284 25.64 -34.58 -12.68
C PHE A 284 25.95 -35.45 -13.91
N GLN A 285 26.25 -34.83 -15.05
CA GLN A 285 26.63 -35.57 -16.28
C GLN A 285 27.88 -36.39 -16.05
N GLN A 286 28.94 -35.86 -15.42
CA GLN A 286 30.15 -36.60 -15.08
C GLN A 286 29.87 -37.78 -14.14
N ASN A 287 28.95 -37.61 -13.18
CA ASN A 287 28.50 -38.69 -12.30
C ASN A 287 27.78 -39.79 -13.09
N CYS A 288 26.90 -39.43 -14.04
CA CYS A 288 26.24 -40.39 -14.94
C CYS A 288 27.25 -41.19 -15.79
N GLU A 289 28.21 -40.49 -16.42
CA GLU A 289 29.27 -41.11 -17.20
C GLU A 289 30.08 -42.11 -16.35
N SER A 290 30.52 -41.67 -15.17
CA SER A 290 31.26 -42.53 -14.22
C SER A 290 30.44 -43.72 -13.72
N TYR A 291 29.13 -43.57 -13.57
CA TYR A 291 28.23 -44.64 -13.17
C TYR A 291 28.09 -45.69 -14.33
N VAL A 292 27.85 -45.19 -15.55
CA VAL A 292 27.72 -46.02 -16.74
C VAL A 292 28.97 -46.87 -16.98
N GLU A 293 30.18 -46.27 -16.85
CA GLU A 293 31.44 -46.99 -16.98
C GLU A 293 31.60 -48.13 -15.96
N ARG A 294 31.14 -47.92 -14.73
CA ARG A 294 31.32 -48.88 -13.62
C ARG A 294 30.19 -49.89 -13.46
N ARG A 295 28.96 -49.54 -13.85
CA ARG A 295 27.73 -50.27 -13.50
C ARG A 295 26.86 -50.64 -14.69
N GLY A 296 27.11 -50.05 -15.86
CA GLY A 296 26.32 -50.23 -17.06
C GLY A 296 25.32 -49.12 -17.31
N VAL A 297 24.75 -49.13 -18.51
CA VAL A 297 23.79 -48.14 -18.96
C VAL A 297 22.51 -48.21 -18.13
N PHE A 298 21.96 -47.07 -17.80
CA PHE A 298 20.67 -46.99 -17.11
C PHE A 298 19.75 -45.97 -17.80
N GLN A 299 18.47 -46.08 -17.50
CA GLN A 299 17.43 -45.14 -17.92
C GLN A 299 16.54 -44.79 -16.73
N LEU A 300 16.09 -43.56 -16.68
CA LEU A 300 15.09 -43.09 -15.73
C LEU A 300 13.74 -43.77 -16.04
N THR A 301 13.07 -44.34 -15.05
CA THR A 301 11.78 -45.02 -15.22
C THR A 301 10.66 -44.34 -14.46
N ASN A 302 10.97 -43.68 -13.38
CA ASN A 302 9.98 -42.92 -12.57
C ASN A 302 10.62 -41.72 -11.91
N VAL A 303 9.83 -40.66 -11.76
CA VAL A 303 10.14 -39.46 -10.95
C VAL A 303 8.87 -39.11 -10.17
N GLU A 304 9.01 -38.93 -8.89
CA GLU A 304 7.93 -38.56 -7.99
C GLU A 304 8.35 -37.35 -7.17
N LEU A 305 7.47 -36.34 -7.08
CA LEU A 305 7.66 -35.17 -6.26
C LEU A 305 7.21 -35.51 -4.83
N ASP A 306 8.15 -35.54 -3.89
CA ASP A 306 7.92 -35.99 -2.52
C ASP A 306 7.47 -34.82 -1.62
N SER A 307 8.12 -33.66 -1.73
CA SER A 307 7.82 -32.48 -0.94
C SER A 307 8.12 -31.19 -1.67
N VAL A 308 7.46 -30.12 -1.24
CA VAL A 308 7.63 -28.75 -1.75
C VAL A 308 7.70 -27.81 -0.55
N TYR A 309 8.68 -26.93 -0.55
CA TYR A 309 8.88 -25.95 0.50
C TYR A 309 9.16 -24.57 -0.09
N LEU A 310 8.38 -23.56 0.32
CA LEU A 310 8.62 -22.16 -0.04
C LEU A 310 9.61 -21.54 0.95
N ASP A 311 10.79 -21.13 0.49
CA ASP A 311 11.68 -20.29 1.27
C ASP A 311 11.15 -18.85 1.26
N THR A 312 10.52 -18.47 2.37
CA THR A 312 9.94 -17.13 2.51
C THR A 312 11.00 -16.03 2.62
N SER A 313 12.29 -16.39 2.77
CA SER A 313 13.37 -15.41 2.86
C SER A 313 13.76 -14.81 1.51
N ASP A 314 13.64 -15.56 0.41
CA ASP A 314 13.94 -15.11 -0.95
C ASP A 314 12.84 -15.40 -1.97
N GLY A 315 11.86 -16.26 -1.62
CA GLY A 315 10.74 -16.63 -2.48
C GLY A 315 11.05 -17.78 -3.42
N ALA A 316 12.18 -18.47 -3.24
CA ALA A 316 12.50 -19.70 -3.94
C ALA A 316 11.66 -20.87 -3.43
N VAL A 317 11.48 -21.87 -4.26
CA VAL A 317 10.76 -23.09 -3.92
C VAL A 317 11.69 -24.26 -4.03
N ASP A 318 11.92 -24.94 -2.91
CA ASP A 318 12.68 -26.19 -2.86
C ASP A 318 11.73 -27.37 -3.08
N CYS A 319 12.10 -28.22 -4.02
CA CYS A 319 11.38 -29.42 -4.41
C CYS A 319 12.26 -30.65 -4.17
N ASP A 320 11.75 -31.59 -3.39
CA ASP A 320 12.39 -32.88 -3.17
C ASP A 320 11.72 -33.94 -4.05
N PHE A 321 12.53 -34.77 -4.66
CA PHE A 321 12.10 -35.85 -5.55
C PHE A 321 12.71 -37.15 -5.14
N SER A 322 11.92 -38.22 -5.33
CA SER A 322 12.43 -39.56 -5.48
C SER A 322 12.43 -39.99 -6.96
N TYR A 323 13.40 -40.77 -7.34
CA TYR A 323 13.46 -41.34 -8.69
C TYR A 323 13.83 -42.80 -8.70
N GLU A 324 13.41 -43.51 -9.76
CA GLU A 324 13.80 -44.86 -10.04
C GLU A 324 14.44 -44.98 -11.42
N CYS A 325 15.49 -45.80 -11.50
CA CYS A 325 16.19 -46.10 -12.74
C CYS A 325 16.26 -47.60 -12.96
N LEU A 326 16.09 -48.00 -14.20
CA LEU A 326 16.37 -49.36 -14.67
C LEU A 326 17.79 -49.40 -15.23
N ARG A 327 18.67 -50.22 -14.64
CA ARG A 327 20.03 -50.46 -15.08
C ARG A 327 20.10 -51.76 -15.90
N GLN A 328 20.77 -51.69 -17.03
CA GLN A 328 21.25 -52.86 -17.78
C GLN A 328 22.69 -53.13 -17.34
N GLY A 329 23.02 -54.37 -16.97
CA GLY A 329 24.35 -54.70 -16.51
C GLY A 329 25.43 -54.46 -17.59
N LEU A 330 26.71 -54.61 -17.19
CA LEU A 330 27.84 -54.43 -18.11
C LEU A 330 27.96 -55.54 -19.13
N GLU A 331 27.57 -56.72 -18.74
CA GLU A 331 27.63 -57.90 -19.63
C GLU A 331 26.23 -58.25 -20.20
N PRO A 332 26.14 -58.75 -21.43
CA PRO A 332 24.85 -59.12 -22.06
C PRO A 332 24.03 -60.15 -21.28
N THR A 333 24.69 -60.92 -20.40
CA THR A 333 24.08 -61.94 -19.55
C THR A 333 23.58 -61.44 -18.21
N ASP A 334 23.89 -60.17 -17.87
CA ASP A 334 23.46 -59.59 -16.62
C ASP A 334 21.95 -59.35 -16.63
N GLN A 335 21.32 -59.64 -15.50
CA GLN A 335 19.89 -59.32 -15.34
C GLN A 335 19.69 -57.83 -15.08
N PRO A 336 18.72 -57.20 -15.74
CA PRO A 336 18.35 -55.85 -15.43
C PRO A 336 17.98 -55.69 -13.94
N SER A 337 18.38 -54.57 -13.33
CA SER A 337 18.08 -54.27 -11.93
C SER A 337 17.65 -52.81 -11.77
N THR A 338 16.80 -52.57 -10.81
CA THR A 338 16.40 -51.18 -10.45
C THR A 338 17.28 -50.64 -9.36
N PHE A 339 17.45 -49.33 -9.35
CA PHE A 339 18.00 -48.58 -8.24
C PHE A 339 17.22 -47.24 -8.10
N SER A 340 17.23 -46.71 -6.91
CA SER A 340 16.50 -45.46 -6.58
C SER A 340 17.44 -44.44 -5.95
N GLY A 341 17.07 -43.21 -6.05
CA GLY A 341 17.76 -42.09 -5.43
C GLY A 341 16.81 -40.93 -5.15
N SER A 342 17.40 -39.85 -4.70
CA SER A 342 16.69 -38.57 -4.47
C SER A 342 17.32 -37.45 -5.29
N ALA A 343 16.52 -36.45 -5.61
CA ALA A 343 16.97 -35.21 -6.20
C ALA A 343 16.32 -34.03 -5.48
N GLU A 344 17.05 -32.95 -5.45
CA GLU A 344 16.60 -31.66 -4.92
C GLU A 344 16.65 -30.65 -6.07
N MET A 345 15.62 -29.82 -6.24
CA MET A 345 15.61 -28.72 -7.19
C MET A 345 15.11 -27.46 -6.50
N THR A 346 15.82 -26.36 -6.69
CA THR A 346 15.36 -25.03 -6.31
C THR A 346 14.87 -24.32 -7.56
N VAL A 347 13.63 -23.84 -7.52
CA VAL A 347 12.99 -23.13 -8.63
C VAL A 347 12.39 -21.81 -8.17
N ALA A 348 12.27 -20.86 -9.09
CA ALA A 348 11.63 -19.59 -8.90
C ALA A 348 10.45 -19.43 -9.85
N PHE A 349 9.38 -18.79 -9.40
CA PHE A 349 8.28 -18.40 -10.29
C PHE A 349 8.52 -17.01 -10.86
N LEU A 350 8.96 -16.94 -12.11
CA LEU A 350 9.32 -15.70 -12.79
C LEU A 350 8.66 -15.66 -14.17
N ASP A 351 8.15 -14.48 -14.56
CA ASP A 351 7.52 -14.24 -15.86
C ASP A 351 6.40 -15.25 -16.21
N GLY A 352 5.67 -15.71 -15.19
CA GLY A 352 4.54 -16.63 -15.35
C GLY A 352 4.92 -18.10 -15.49
N ALA A 353 6.16 -18.48 -15.21
CA ALA A 353 6.62 -19.88 -15.28
C ALA A 353 7.66 -20.21 -14.19
N TRP A 354 7.75 -21.49 -13.84
CA TRP A 354 8.82 -22.01 -13.00
C TRP A 354 10.15 -21.99 -13.75
N GLN A 355 11.18 -21.43 -13.14
CA GLN A 355 12.54 -21.36 -13.66
C GLN A 355 13.53 -21.98 -12.69
N LEU A 356 14.45 -22.79 -13.19
CA LEU A 356 15.45 -23.50 -12.41
C LEU A 356 16.52 -22.53 -11.88
N GLU A 357 16.83 -22.61 -10.60
CA GLU A 357 18.00 -21.96 -9.99
C GLU A 357 19.16 -22.93 -9.80
N SER A 358 18.84 -24.07 -9.19
CA SER A 358 19.83 -25.12 -8.92
C SER A 358 19.17 -26.48 -8.83
N PHE A 359 19.97 -27.52 -8.97
CA PHE A 359 19.54 -28.89 -8.69
C PHE A 359 20.70 -29.77 -8.23
N ARG A 360 20.35 -30.83 -7.54
CA ARG A 360 21.29 -31.86 -7.09
C ARG A 360 20.64 -33.22 -7.17
N VAL A 361 21.39 -34.19 -7.68
CA VAL A 361 20.95 -35.61 -7.76
C VAL A 361 21.87 -36.45 -6.91
N SER A 362 21.28 -37.31 -6.07
CA SER A 362 22.01 -38.23 -5.20
C SER A 362 22.00 -39.67 -5.76
N ASN A 363 22.89 -40.51 -5.22
CA ASN A 363 23.01 -41.96 -5.53
C ASN A 363 23.42 -42.36 -6.97
N ILE A 364 23.93 -41.39 -7.74
CA ILE A 364 24.60 -41.64 -9.03
C ILE A 364 26.10 -41.33 -8.87
N TYR A 365 26.87 -42.30 -8.32
CA TYR A 365 28.31 -42.16 -8.08
C TYR A 365 29.10 -43.27 -8.72
#